data_0e5d59bd8d06b4dece6a9c4187c4c3ba
#
_entry.id   0e5d59bd8d06b4dece6a9c4187c4c3ba
#
_cell.length_a   1.000
_cell.length_b   1.000
_cell.length_c   1.000
_cell.angle_alpha   90.00
_cell.angle_beta   90.00
_cell.angle_gamma   90.00
#
_symmetry.space_group_name_H-M   'P 1'
#
loop_
_entity.id
_entity.type
_entity.pdbx_description
1 polymer ?
#
loop_
_entity_poly.entity_id
_entity_poly.type
_entity_poly.pdbx_seq_one_letter_code
_entity_poly.pdbx_strand_id
1 'polypeptide(L)'
;MLSEAGERGDEGKMLGTTKTRAGCLPARMTKSLGGHGPRPQGSLAQKGGQARPSLSLQRLARSLSAASRRAVAMAAEANGSDGTFDYDFFCIGAGSGGVRGSRFAASYGAKTAVCELPFATKASLTTGGVGGTCVLRGCVPKKLLVYGSEYAKEFEDCNGFGWEKFDRPQHSWESLIESKNNEINRLTGIYKRILANNEVDLIEGRGKILDKNTVEVDGKAYRCRYIMIATGGLPFVPNIPGKDLVITSDDALDLPKMPKKIAIVGAGFIAVEFAGIFNSFGSDVKLFFRGDKILRGFDEEVRDFLTEQIEEKGIKVTPKTVPVEVIEGEDGKKGVVTSAGGDVEWFDEVMYATGRAPNVEGLGLENAGVETVGNGVIKVDDYSRTNVDTIFAVGDVTDRINLTPVALMEGMAVAKTLFNDTPTKPDHEFVASAVFSQPPVGTVGYTEDEALEKFGKLKIFTSSFRPLKNTISGSTERSFMKIIVDSASDRVVGVHMVGEDSAEIMQGIAIAVKMGATKADFDATVGIHPTAAEEFVTMRDVTREAVKELTPAA
;
A
#
# COMPACT_ATOMS: atom_id res chain seq x y z
N MET A 1 5.50 7.13 7.64
CA MET A 1 4.94 6.69 8.94
C MET A 1 5.99 6.31 9.97
N LEU A 2 7.12 5.78 9.59
CA LEU A 2 8.23 5.44 10.50
C LEU A 2 9.15 6.63 10.82
N SER A 3 9.15 7.69 10.02
CA SER A 3 10.02 8.86 10.17
C SER A 3 9.60 9.87 11.23
N GLU A 4 8.39 9.78 11.76
CA GLU A 4 7.92 10.72 12.82
C GLU A 4 8.14 10.19 14.26
N ALA A 5 8.79 9.05 14.45
CA ALA A 5 9.04 8.44 15.76
C ALA A 5 10.52 8.50 16.20
N GLY A 6 11.34 9.32 15.53
CA GLY A 6 12.76 9.52 15.84
C GLY A 6 13.00 10.72 16.76
N GLU A 7 13.65 10.45 17.88
CA GLU A 7 14.49 11.31 18.70
C GLU A 7 13.87 12.43 19.56
N ARG A 8 13.66 12.09 20.83
CA ARG A 8 14.19 12.92 21.94
C ARG A 8 14.83 11.99 22.95
N GLY A 9 16.17 12.12 23.01
CA GLY A 9 17.03 11.32 23.84
C GLY A 9 16.89 11.59 25.32
N ASP A 10 17.28 10.60 26.06
CA ASP A 10 17.53 10.70 27.50
C ASP A 10 19.05 10.55 27.72
N GLU A 11 19.69 11.61 28.20
CA GLU A 11 21.07 11.60 28.65
C GLU A 11 21.12 11.04 30.06
N GLY A 12 21.72 9.87 30.19
CA GLY A 12 22.03 9.26 31.49
C GLY A 12 23.46 8.73 31.54
N LYS A 13 24.31 9.47 32.26
CA LYS A 13 25.72 9.23 32.62
C LYS A 13 26.09 7.78 32.93
N MET A 14 27.28 7.32 32.51
CA MET A 14 28.37 6.96 33.45
C MET A 14 29.72 6.70 32.75
N LEU A 15 30.71 7.35 33.30
CA LEU A 15 32.16 7.21 33.51
C LEU A 15 32.87 5.88 33.17
N GLY A 16 34.08 6.04 32.60
CA GLY A 16 35.16 5.09 32.84
C GLY A 16 36.23 4.97 31.75
N THR A 17 37.20 5.89 31.74
CA THR A 17 38.69 5.75 31.55
C THR A 17 39.22 4.54 30.73
N THR A 18 40.10 4.72 29.72
CA THR A 18 41.54 5.03 29.79
C THR A 18 42.20 5.18 28.38
N LYS A 19 43.08 6.14 28.29
CA LYS A 19 44.25 6.43 27.45
C LYS A 19 44.82 5.34 26.51
N THR A 20 45.24 5.70 25.23
CA THR A 20 46.60 6.18 24.87
C THR A 20 46.68 6.56 23.37
N ARG A 21 47.14 7.75 23.09
CA ARG A 21 48.27 8.30 22.32
C ARG A 21 48.69 7.61 21.02
N ALA A 22 48.77 8.25 19.88
CA ALA A 22 49.68 9.18 19.25
C ALA A 22 49.23 9.39 17.79
N GLY A 23 49.14 10.45 17.12
CA GLY A 23 50.03 11.59 16.98
C GLY A 23 50.52 11.70 15.56
N CYS A 24 50.08 12.74 14.80
CA CYS A 24 50.87 13.59 13.93
C CYS A 24 50.00 14.46 13.01
N LEU A 25 49.99 15.74 13.21
CA LEU A 25 49.76 16.86 12.29
C LEU A 25 51.16 17.42 11.91
N PRO A 26 51.35 18.46 11.04
CA PRO A 26 50.49 19.14 10.05
C PRO A 26 51.26 19.57 8.76
N ALA A 27 50.59 20.19 7.79
CA ALA A 27 51.20 21.32 7.06
C ALA A 27 50.15 22.22 6.37
N ARG A 28 50.18 23.46 6.78
CA ARG A 28 49.56 24.63 6.11
C ARG A 28 50.33 24.98 4.84
N MET A 29 49.66 25.56 3.84
CA MET A 29 50.17 26.72 3.12
C MET A 29 49.06 27.60 2.53
N THR A 30 49.13 28.87 2.90
CA THR A 30 48.39 30.05 2.47
C THR A 30 49.00 30.71 1.23
N LYS A 31 48.15 31.44 0.45
CA LYS A 31 48.35 32.77 -0.19
C LYS A 31 47.32 32.90 -1.31
N SER A 32 46.39 33.80 -1.33
CA SER A 32 46.26 35.26 -1.32
C SER A 32 46.40 35.95 -2.67
N LEU A 33 45.48 36.95 -2.90
CA LEU A 33 45.44 38.06 -3.85
C LEU A 33 44.83 37.72 -5.24
N GLY A 34 43.86 38.42 -5.80
CA GLY A 34 43.27 39.73 -5.64
C GLY A 34 42.62 40.11 -6.95
N GLY A 35 41.49 40.71 -7.00
CA GLY A 35 41.26 42.08 -7.31
C GLY A 35 40.36 42.34 -8.53
N HIS A 36 39.36 43.15 -8.31
CA HIS A 36 38.68 44.14 -9.17
C HIS A 36 37.54 43.72 -10.09
N GLY A 37 36.37 44.30 -9.76
CA GLY A 37 35.12 44.38 -10.56
C GLY A 37 35.26 45.38 -11.74
N PRO A 38 34.18 45.86 -12.39
CA PRO A 38 32.92 46.33 -11.82
C PRO A 38 31.63 45.91 -12.56
N ARG A 39 30.49 46.20 -11.94
CA ARG A 39 29.12 46.12 -12.55
C ARG A 39 28.93 47.21 -13.62
N PRO A 40 27.93 47.00 -14.53
CA PRO A 40 26.98 48.08 -14.72
C PRO A 40 25.53 47.66 -14.45
N GLN A 41 24.81 48.61 -13.88
CA GLN A 41 23.35 48.66 -13.73
C GLN A 41 22.68 48.84 -15.09
N GLY A 42 21.53 48.20 -15.26
CA GLY A 42 20.59 48.46 -16.35
C GLY A 42 19.18 48.09 -15.92
N SER A 43 18.42 49.08 -15.51
CA SER A 43 16.98 48.99 -15.19
C SER A 43 16.16 48.86 -16.47
N LEU A 44 15.20 47.89 -16.48
CA LEU A 44 14.02 48.02 -17.31
C LEU A 44 12.83 47.41 -16.57
N ALA A 45 11.97 48.28 -16.11
CA ALA A 45 10.66 47.98 -15.58
C ALA A 45 9.73 47.49 -16.71
N GLN A 46 9.16 46.32 -16.56
CA GLN A 46 7.94 45.98 -17.28
C GLN A 46 6.85 45.57 -16.28
N LYS A 47 5.79 46.38 -16.31
CA LYS A 47 4.55 46.20 -15.59
C LYS A 47 3.77 45.04 -16.23
N GLY A 48 3.68 43.90 -15.53
CA GLY A 48 2.72 42.82 -15.84
C GLY A 48 1.55 42.91 -14.87
N GLY A 49 0.41 43.42 -15.33
CA GLY A 49 -0.80 43.48 -14.53
C GLY A 49 -1.40 42.12 -14.31
N GLN A 50 -1.40 41.65 -13.07
CA GLN A 50 -2.25 40.53 -12.66
C GLN A 50 -3.70 41.00 -12.58
N ALA A 51 -4.56 40.46 -13.43
CA ALA A 51 -5.99 40.67 -13.35
C ALA A 51 -6.53 40.06 -12.05
N ARG A 52 -6.99 40.90 -11.15
CA ARG A 52 -7.72 40.46 -9.95
C ARG A 52 -9.08 39.89 -10.38
N PRO A 53 -9.49 38.69 -9.86
CA PRO A 53 -10.83 38.18 -10.14
C PRO A 53 -11.90 39.17 -9.69
N SER A 54 -12.97 39.32 -10.49
CA SER A 54 -14.03 40.26 -10.22
C SER A 54 -14.73 39.98 -8.88
N LEU A 55 -15.15 41.06 -8.21
CA LEU A 55 -15.87 41.01 -6.93
C LEU A 55 -17.14 40.14 -6.97
N SER A 56 -17.68 39.84 -8.15
CA SER A 56 -18.83 38.95 -8.35
C SER A 56 -18.48 37.46 -8.13
N LEU A 57 -17.31 36.99 -8.60
CA LEU A 57 -16.85 35.60 -8.39
C LEU A 57 -16.46 35.35 -6.93
N GLN A 58 -15.86 36.34 -6.24
CA GLN A 58 -15.57 36.21 -4.82
C GLN A 58 -16.84 36.22 -3.95
N ARG A 59 -17.89 36.93 -4.36
CA ARG A 59 -19.20 36.87 -3.67
C ARG A 59 -19.91 35.54 -3.94
N LEU A 60 -19.82 34.98 -5.14
CA LEU A 60 -20.40 33.66 -5.46
C LEU A 60 -19.69 32.52 -4.69
N ALA A 61 -18.37 32.54 -4.64
CA ALA A 61 -17.59 31.57 -3.86
C ALA A 61 -17.87 31.66 -2.35
N ARG A 62 -18.08 32.89 -1.83
CA ARG A 62 -18.46 33.10 -0.43
C ARG A 62 -19.91 32.68 -0.14
N SER A 63 -20.84 32.83 -1.09
CA SER A 63 -22.24 32.42 -0.91
C SER A 63 -22.40 30.90 -0.99
N LEU A 64 -21.65 30.20 -1.86
CA LEU A 64 -21.62 28.74 -1.92
C LEU A 64 -21.01 28.13 -0.64
N SER A 65 -19.95 28.74 -0.08
CA SER A 65 -19.39 28.31 1.19
C SER A 65 -20.33 28.55 2.37
N ALA A 66 -21.11 29.62 2.33
CA ALA A 66 -22.11 29.93 3.37
C ALA A 66 -23.33 28.99 3.31
N ALA A 67 -23.77 28.61 2.13
CA ALA A 67 -24.86 27.63 1.94
C ALA A 67 -24.45 26.23 2.40
N SER A 68 -23.23 25.79 2.07
CA SER A 68 -22.66 24.52 2.59
C SER A 68 -22.49 24.55 4.11
N ARG A 69 -22.00 25.66 4.68
CA ARG A 69 -21.89 25.82 6.15
C ARG A 69 -23.26 25.79 6.83
N ARG A 70 -24.28 26.40 6.20
CA ARG A 70 -25.63 26.40 6.73
C ARG A 70 -26.29 25.02 6.66
N ALA A 71 -26.04 24.25 5.59
CA ALA A 71 -26.53 22.88 5.45
C ALA A 71 -25.91 21.94 6.51
N VAL A 72 -24.60 22.08 6.79
CA VAL A 72 -23.91 21.31 7.83
C VAL A 72 -24.35 21.77 9.23
N ALA A 73 -24.52 23.07 9.45
CA ALA A 73 -25.03 23.60 10.72
C ALA A 73 -26.50 23.22 10.96
N MET A 74 -27.35 23.27 9.93
CA MET A 74 -28.76 22.86 10.06
C MET A 74 -28.93 21.35 10.28
N ALA A 75 -28.03 20.52 9.73
CA ALA A 75 -27.98 19.09 10.08
C ALA A 75 -27.52 18.84 11.53
N ALA A 76 -26.74 19.76 12.10
CA ALA A 76 -26.35 19.72 13.51
C ALA A 76 -27.44 20.20 14.47
N GLU A 77 -28.31 21.13 14.04
CA GLU A 77 -29.39 21.70 14.87
C GLU A 77 -30.72 20.90 14.81
N ALA A 78 -30.90 20.02 13.81
CA ALA A 78 -32.14 19.31 13.58
C ALA A 78 -32.41 18.12 14.52
N ASN A 79 -31.50 17.77 15.44
CA ASN A 79 -31.71 16.71 16.43
C ASN A 79 -31.60 17.24 17.87
N GLY A 80 -32.61 18.03 18.27
CA GLY A 80 -32.85 18.36 19.65
C GLY A 80 -33.27 17.12 20.45
N SER A 81 -32.31 16.44 21.05
CA SER A 81 -32.52 15.71 22.30
C SER A 81 -31.35 16.04 23.21
N ASP A 82 -31.66 16.59 24.36
CA ASP A 82 -30.74 16.94 25.47
C ASP A 82 -30.06 15.68 26.02
N GLY A 83 -29.09 15.17 25.27
CA GLY A 83 -28.38 13.97 25.63
C GLY A 83 -26.91 14.11 25.27
N THR A 84 -26.08 14.35 26.28
CA THR A 84 -24.62 14.35 26.18
C THR A 84 -24.11 13.06 25.49
N PHE A 85 -23.37 13.21 24.39
CA PHE A 85 -22.63 12.11 23.81
C PHE A 85 -21.43 11.77 24.71
N ASP A 86 -21.11 10.48 24.81
CA ASP A 86 -19.87 10.02 25.47
C ASP A 86 -18.64 10.45 24.67
N TYR A 87 -18.75 10.41 23.31
CA TYR A 87 -17.72 10.78 22.36
C TYR A 87 -18.29 11.58 21.18
N ASP A 88 -17.51 12.54 20.68
CA ASP A 88 -17.81 13.21 19.41
C ASP A 88 -17.56 12.29 18.22
N PHE A 89 -16.53 11.41 18.33
CA PHE A 89 -16.12 10.51 17.27
C PHE A 89 -15.72 9.14 17.81
N PHE A 90 -16.34 8.10 17.28
CA PHE A 90 -16.08 6.73 17.67
C PHE A 90 -15.64 5.89 16.45
N CYS A 91 -14.42 5.36 16.47
CA CYS A 91 -13.91 4.49 15.41
C CYS A 91 -14.09 3.03 15.80
N ILE A 92 -14.57 2.21 14.86
CA ILE A 92 -14.59 0.76 14.98
C ILE A 92 -13.46 0.20 14.12
N GLY A 93 -12.40 -0.31 14.79
CA GLY A 93 -11.18 -0.81 14.17
C GLY A 93 -10.00 0.17 14.28
N ALA A 94 -8.91 -0.28 14.90
CA ALA A 94 -7.67 0.47 15.07
C ALA A 94 -6.59 0.08 14.05
N GLY A 95 -7.00 -0.17 12.81
CA GLY A 95 -6.11 -0.29 11.66
C GLY A 95 -5.64 1.06 11.13
N SER A 96 -5.12 1.09 9.91
CA SER A 96 -4.54 2.30 9.29
C SER A 96 -5.52 3.47 9.27
N GLY A 97 -6.73 3.28 8.76
CA GLY A 97 -7.75 4.32 8.68
C GLY A 97 -8.23 4.77 10.05
N GLY A 98 -8.52 3.81 10.95
CA GLY A 98 -9.05 4.10 12.29
C GLY A 98 -8.07 4.87 13.17
N VAL A 99 -6.81 4.45 13.26
CA VAL A 99 -5.76 5.17 14.03
C VAL A 99 -5.53 6.56 13.46
N ARG A 100 -5.49 6.70 12.14
CA ARG A 100 -5.27 8.00 11.52
C ARG A 100 -6.47 8.92 11.70
N GLY A 101 -7.69 8.44 11.44
CA GLY A 101 -8.92 9.22 11.57
C GLY A 101 -9.17 9.66 13.00
N SER A 102 -9.06 8.76 13.98
CA SER A 102 -9.26 9.07 15.39
C SER A 102 -8.25 10.10 15.91
N ARG A 103 -6.95 9.92 15.61
CA ARG A 103 -5.90 10.86 15.99
C ARG A 103 -6.12 12.26 15.40
N PHE A 104 -6.51 12.34 14.12
CA PHE A 104 -6.76 13.63 13.49
C PHE A 104 -8.03 14.30 14.04
N ALA A 105 -9.09 13.54 14.29
CA ALA A 105 -10.29 14.08 14.95
C ALA A 105 -9.95 14.66 16.33
N ALA A 106 -9.20 13.93 17.15
CA ALA A 106 -8.73 14.42 18.44
C ALA A 106 -7.86 15.66 18.33
N SER A 107 -6.96 15.74 17.34
CA SER A 107 -6.13 16.95 17.10
C SER A 107 -6.94 18.19 16.72
N TYR A 108 -8.17 18.01 16.26
CA TYR A 108 -9.14 19.10 16.01
C TYR A 108 -10.08 19.36 17.19
N GLY A 109 -9.81 18.75 18.34
CA GLY A 109 -10.55 18.98 19.59
C GLY A 109 -11.75 18.07 19.83
N ALA A 110 -11.96 17.04 18.99
CA ALA A 110 -13.02 16.07 19.21
C ALA A 110 -12.66 15.09 20.34
N LYS A 111 -13.58 14.81 21.25
CA LYS A 111 -13.46 13.71 22.20
C LYS A 111 -13.62 12.38 21.46
N THR A 112 -12.55 11.59 21.38
CA THR A 112 -12.46 10.47 20.44
C THR A 112 -12.18 9.15 21.14
N ALA A 113 -12.86 8.08 20.72
CA ALA A 113 -12.54 6.72 21.07
C ALA A 113 -12.28 5.87 19.81
N VAL A 114 -11.50 4.80 19.98
CA VAL A 114 -11.37 3.73 19.00
C VAL A 114 -11.48 2.38 19.70
N CYS A 115 -12.29 1.47 19.17
CA CYS A 115 -12.30 0.11 19.66
C CYS A 115 -11.54 -0.83 18.72
N GLU A 116 -10.88 -1.84 19.30
CA GLU A 116 -10.16 -2.86 18.57
C GLU A 116 -10.21 -4.19 19.31
N LEU A 117 -10.25 -5.26 18.54
CA LEU A 117 -10.21 -6.62 19.07
C LEU A 117 -8.88 -6.92 19.78
N PRO A 118 -8.87 -7.86 20.74
CA PRO A 118 -7.63 -8.34 21.37
C PRO A 118 -6.60 -8.77 20.33
N PHE A 119 -5.33 -8.52 20.63
CA PHE A 119 -4.24 -8.85 19.72
C PHE A 119 -4.14 -10.35 19.47
N ALA A 120 -4.02 -10.70 18.18
CA ALA A 120 -3.55 -12.00 17.73
C ALA A 120 -2.82 -11.84 16.39
N THR A 121 -1.91 -12.76 16.08
CA THR A 121 -1.20 -12.81 14.80
C THR A 121 -2.14 -13.12 13.64
N LYS A 122 -3.17 -13.94 13.88
CA LYS A 122 -4.23 -14.28 12.94
C LYS A 122 -5.51 -13.52 13.28
N ALA A 123 -6.09 -12.85 12.28
CA ALA A 123 -7.37 -12.16 12.45
C ALA A 123 -8.54 -13.14 12.44
N SER A 124 -9.55 -12.83 13.26
CA SER A 124 -10.81 -13.55 13.30
C SER A 124 -11.96 -12.61 13.68
N LEU A 125 -13.13 -13.16 13.94
CA LEU A 125 -14.26 -12.39 14.48
C LEU A 125 -14.04 -11.93 15.93
N THR A 126 -13.07 -12.48 16.63
CA THR A 126 -12.79 -12.19 18.06
C THR A 126 -11.37 -11.71 18.32
N THR A 127 -10.51 -11.75 17.33
CA THR A 127 -9.09 -11.36 17.44
C THR A 127 -8.69 -10.40 16.33
N GLY A 128 -7.82 -9.47 16.65
CA GLY A 128 -7.36 -8.42 15.75
C GLY A 128 -6.06 -7.80 16.21
N GLY A 129 -6.12 -6.55 16.66
CA GLY A 129 -5.03 -5.82 17.29
C GLY A 129 -4.73 -4.47 16.66
N VAL A 130 -4.23 -3.57 17.49
CA VAL A 130 -3.87 -2.20 17.11
C VAL A 130 -2.75 -2.18 16.08
N GLY A 131 -3.00 -1.51 14.95
CA GLY A 131 -2.16 -1.50 13.76
C GLY A 131 -2.82 -2.17 12.56
N GLY A 132 -3.79 -3.06 12.81
CA GLY A 132 -4.60 -3.73 11.78
C GLY A 132 -3.77 -4.58 10.82
N THR A 133 -4.34 -4.90 9.66
CA THR A 133 -3.70 -5.74 8.64
C THR A 133 -2.30 -5.25 8.28
N CYS A 134 -2.11 -3.96 8.02
CA CYS A 134 -0.83 -3.43 7.55
C CYS A 134 0.33 -3.73 8.50
N VAL A 135 0.16 -3.46 9.80
CA VAL A 135 1.23 -3.62 10.80
C VAL A 135 1.39 -5.08 11.21
N LEU A 136 0.28 -5.80 11.40
CA LEU A 136 0.30 -7.09 12.08
C LEU A 136 0.43 -8.28 11.12
N ARG A 137 -0.25 -8.21 9.96
CA ARG A 137 -0.42 -9.37 9.06
C ARG A 137 -0.49 -9.02 7.57
N GLY A 138 0.18 -7.95 7.18
CA GLY A 138 0.20 -7.46 5.79
C GLY A 138 1.51 -6.80 5.43
N CYS A 139 1.48 -5.50 5.19
CA CYS A 139 2.59 -4.73 4.61
C CYS A 139 3.91 -4.90 5.36
N VAL A 140 3.90 -4.72 6.69
CA VAL A 140 5.14 -4.72 7.48
C VAL A 140 5.75 -6.11 7.58
N PRO A 141 5.07 -7.14 8.12
CA PRO A 141 5.66 -8.46 8.23
C PRO A 141 6.06 -9.04 6.87
N LYS A 142 5.23 -8.84 5.83
CA LYS A 142 5.55 -9.29 4.49
C LYS A 142 6.83 -8.64 3.95
N LYS A 143 6.99 -7.30 4.13
CA LYS A 143 8.18 -6.60 3.64
C LYS A 143 9.45 -7.03 4.40
N LEU A 144 9.35 -7.37 5.69
CA LEU A 144 10.47 -7.95 6.44
C LEU A 144 10.88 -9.32 5.87
N LEU A 145 9.89 -10.16 5.47
CA LEU A 145 10.21 -11.43 4.81
C LEU A 145 10.81 -11.21 3.42
N VAL A 146 10.34 -10.22 2.65
CA VAL A 146 10.94 -9.84 1.35
C VAL A 146 12.40 -9.46 1.54
N TYR A 147 12.73 -8.55 2.46
CA TYR A 147 14.12 -8.18 2.75
C TYR A 147 14.98 -9.39 3.14
N GLY A 148 14.45 -10.27 4.01
CA GLY A 148 15.16 -11.49 4.36
C GLY A 148 15.41 -12.40 3.16
N SER A 149 14.46 -12.47 2.23
CA SER A 149 14.57 -13.32 1.03
C SER A 149 15.49 -12.73 -0.04
N GLU A 150 15.63 -11.39 -0.12
CA GLU A 150 16.54 -10.71 -1.05
C GLU A 150 18.01 -11.06 -0.79
N TYR A 151 18.41 -11.26 0.48
CA TYR A 151 19.78 -11.72 0.80
C TYR A 151 20.17 -13.02 0.11
N ALA A 152 19.23 -13.90 -0.19
CA ALA A 152 19.50 -15.13 -0.90
C ALA A 152 20.12 -14.87 -2.30
N LYS A 153 19.56 -13.90 -3.03
CA LYS A 153 20.07 -13.43 -4.32
C LYS A 153 21.40 -12.69 -4.17
N GLU A 154 21.50 -11.81 -3.15
CA GLU A 154 22.74 -11.06 -2.89
C GLU A 154 23.94 -11.98 -2.64
N PHE A 155 23.77 -13.10 -1.95
CA PHE A 155 24.82 -14.10 -1.76
C PHE A 155 25.25 -14.77 -3.07
N GLU A 156 24.37 -14.91 -4.04
CA GLU A 156 24.70 -15.44 -5.37
C GLU A 156 25.40 -14.38 -6.23
N ASP A 157 24.87 -13.17 -6.23
CA ASP A 157 25.36 -12.04 -7.03
C ASP A 157 26.77 -11.61 -6.63
N CYS A 158 27.14 -11.68 -5.35
CA CYS A 158 28.42 -11.18 -4.84
C CYS A 158 29.64 -11.89 -5.46
N ASN A 159 29.50 -13.13 -5.96
CA ASN A 159 30.56 -13.85 -6.64
C ASN A 159 31.10 -13.10 -7.86
N GLY A 160 30.20 -12.42 -8.62
CA GLY A 160 30.59 -11.62 -9.79
C GLY A 160 31.36 -10.35 -9.44
N PHE A 161 31.29 -9.91 -8.18
CA PHE A 161 31.95 -8.71 -7.65
C PHE A 161 33.28 -9.00 -6.92
N GLY A 162 33.82 -10.19 -7.09
CA GLY A 162 35.15 -10.56 -6.59
C GLY A 162 35.17 -11.02 -5.12
N TRP A 163 34.04 -11.27 -4.52
CA TRP A 163 33.99 -11.97 -3.23
C TRP A 163 34.39 -13.42 -3.42
N GLU A 164 35.07 -14.01 -2.43
CA GLU A 164 35.39 -15.42 -2.46
C GLU A 164 34.12 -16.26 -2.60
N LYS A 165 34.18 -17.28 -3.49
CA LYS A 165 33.04 -18.18 -3.65
C LYS A 165 32.83 -18.96 -2.35
N PHE A 166 31.61 -18.88 -1.82
CA PHE A 166 31.21 -19.61 -0.62
C PHE A 166 29.85 -20.31 -0.87
N ASP A 167 29.59 -21.35 -0.09
CA ASP A 167 28.28 -21.96 -0.07
C ASP A 167 27.26 -20.99 0.57
N ARG A 168 26.05 -20.95 0.03
CA ARG A 168 24.99 -20.11 0.57
C ARG A 168 24.88 -20.37 2.09
N PRO A 169 24.93 -19.32 2.93
CA PRO A 169 24.75 -19.48 4.38
C PRO A 169 23.44 -20.16 4.73
N GLN A 170 23.47 -20.99 5.78
CA GLN A 170 22.25 -21.58 6.27
C GLN A 170 21.32 -20.50 6.85
N HIS A 171 20.05 -20.57 6.48
CA HIS A 171 19.01 -19.67 6.95
C HIS A 171 18.17 -20.35 8.05
N SER A 172 17.88 -19.63 9.13
CA SER A 172 16.92 -20.06 10.14
C SER A 172 15.62 -19.29 9.96
N TRP A 173 14.62 -19.97 9.46
CA TRP A 173 13.27 -19.43 9.33
C TRP A 173 12.68 -19.05 10.69
N GLU A 174 12.88 -19.90 11.72
CA GLU A 174 12.40 -19.66 13.08
C GLU A 174 12.97 -18.36 13.66
N SER A 175 14.26 -18.10 13.47
CA SER A 175 14.90 -16.85 13.93
C SER A 175 14.38 -15.61 13.19
N LEU A 176 14.06 -15.73 11.89
CA LEU A 176 13.46 -14.64 11.13
C LEU A 176 12.04 -14.35 11.63
N ILE A 177 11.22 -15.38 11.84
CA ILE A 177 9.85 -15.23 12.36
C ILE A 177 9.86 -14.61 13.77
N GLU A 178 10.76 -15.05 14.65
CA GLU A 178 10.91 -14.46 15.97
C GLU A 178 11.31 -12.97 15.90
N SER A 179 12.30 -12.62 15.08
CA SER A 179 12.75 -11.23 14.88
C SER A 179 11.63 -10.36 14.33
N LYS A 180 10.89 -10.86 13.33
CA LYS A 180 9.71 -10.21 12.77
C LYS A 180 8.65 -9.99 13.85
N ASN A 181 8.33 -10.98 14.66
CA ASN A 181 7.31 -10.89 15.70
C ASN A 181 7.70 -9.88 16.79
N ASN A 182 8.97 -9.81 17.16
CA ASN A 182 9.49 -8.81 18.08
C ASN A 182 9.29 -7.39 17.52
N GLU A 183 9.55 -7.17 16.23
CA GLU A 183 9.32 -5.88 15.58
C GLU A 183 7.82 -5.52 15.51
N ILE A 184 6.95 -6.46 15.18
CA ILE A 184 5.49 -6.25 15.19
C ILE A 184 5.00 -5.82 16.57
N ASN A 185 5.44 -6.50 17.64
CA ASN A 185 5.10 -6.15 19.02
C ASN A 185 5.57 -4.74 19.37
N ARG A 186 6.81 -4.37 18.97
CA ARG A 186 7.36 -3.03 19.17
C ARG A 186 6.50 -1.96 18.47
N LEU A 187 6.12 -2.21 17.22
CA LEU A 187 5.28 -1.29 16.43
C LEU A 187 3.88 -1.15 17.02
N THR A 188 3.24 -2.25 17.44
CA THR A 188 1.95 -2.20 18.13
C THR A 188 2.01 -1.31 19.37
N GLY A 189 3.10 -1.42 20.16
CA GLY A 189 3.35 -0.54 21.30
C GLY A 189 3.47 0.94 20.89
N ILE A 190 4.09 1.24 19.75
CA ILE A 190 4.16 2.61 19.22
C ILE A 190 2.76 3.12 18.84
N TYR A 191 1.95 2.32 18.14
CA TYR A 191 0.60 2.72 17.75
C TYR A 191 -0.30 2.98 18.95
N LYS A 192 -0.22 2.16 20.02
CA LYS A 192 -0.92 2.41 21.29
C LYS A 192 -0.48 3.74 21.93
N ARG A 193 0.84 4.03 21.94
CA ARG A 193 1.35 5.32 22.43
C ARG A 193 0.89 6.50 21.58
N ILE A 194 0.83 6.35 20.26
CA ILE A 194 0.31 7.41 19.37
C ILE A 194 -1.14 7.74 19.71
N LEU A 195 -2.00 6.77 19.96
CA LEU A 195 -3.37 7.01 20.39
C LEU A 195 -3.39 7.74 21.75
N ALA A 196 -2.68 7.23 22.75
CA ALA A 196 -2.60 7.82 24.08
C ALA A 196 -2.06 9.26 24.08
N ASN A 197 -1.02 9.54 23.31
CA ASN A 197 -0.43 10.88 23.17
C ASN A 197 -1.37 11.91 22.51
N ASN A 198 -2.39 11.45 21.81
CA ASN A 198 -3.43 12.29 21.20
C ASN A 198 -4.75 12.21 21.98
N GLU A 199 -4.72 11.70 23.21
CA GLU A 199 -5.91 11.60 24.09
C GLU A 199 -7.08 10.85 23.43
N VAL A 200 -6.76 9.82 22.63
CA VAL A 200 -7.76 8.91 22.05
C VAL A 200 -7.92 7.71 22.97
N ASP A 201 -9.15 7.50 23.46
CA ASP A 201 -9.49 6.35 24.29
C ASP A 201 -9.45 5.07 23.46
N LEU A 202 -8.55 4.15 23.80
CA LEU A 202 -8.48 2.82 23.19
C LEU A 202 -9.30 1.84 24.04
N ILE A 203 -10.38 1.31 23.45
CA ILE A 203 -11.29 0.35 24.08
C ILE A 203 -11.03 -1.02 23.46
N GLU A 204 -10.52 -1.97 24.23
CA GLU A 204 -10.34 -3.33 23.73
C GLU A 204 -11.68 -4.05 23.77
N GLY A 205 -12.08 -4.63 22.63
CA GLY A 205 -13.31 -5.38 22.49
C GLY A 205 -13.92 -5.23 21.09
N ARG A 206 -15.00 -6.00 20.86
CA ARG A 206 -15.70 -6.00 19.58
C ARG A 206 -16.73 -4.90 19.52
N GLY A 207 -16.55 -3.93 18.63
CA GLY A 207 -17.54 -2.90 18.35
C GLY A 207 -18.73 -3.43 17.55
N LYS A 208 -19.94 -3.08 17.99
CA LYS A 208 -21.22 -3.38 17.32
C LYS A 208 -22.08 -2.12 17.28
N ILE A 209 -22.62 -1.78 16.15
CA ILE A 209 -23.55 -0.67 15.95
C ILE A 209 -24.92 -1.09 16.45
N LEU A 210 -25.49 -0.36 17.40
CA LEU A 210 -26.84 -0.57 17.91
C LEU A 210 -27.86 0.33 17.21
N ASP A 211 -27.46 1.55 16.86
CA ASP A 211 -28.22 2.53 16.09
C ASP A 211 -27.27 3.54 15.44
N LYS A 212 -27.80 4.57 14.78
CA LYS A 212 -27.02 5.60 14.07
C LYS A 212 -26.06 6.42 14.95
N ASN A 213 -26.16 6.34 16.27
CA ASN A 213 -25.37 7.11 17.23
C ASN A 213 -24.87 6.29 18.43
N THR A 214 -25.03 4.96 18.41
CA THR A 214 -24.64 4.11 19.54
C THR A 214 -23.81 2.93 19.09
N VAL A 215 -22.63 2.78 19.71
CA VAL A 215 -21.74 1.62 19.56
C VAL A 215 -21.68 0.87 20.88
N GLU A 216 -21.88 -0.44 20.83
CA GLU A 216 -21.64 -1.36 21.94
C GLU A 216 -20.25 -1.97 21.81
N VAL A 217 -19.51 -2.05 22.91
CA VAL A 217 -18.27 -2.83 23.00
C VAL A 217 -18.39 -3.72 24.23
N ASP A 218 -18.41 -5.04 24.02
CA ASP A 218 -18.50 -6.08 25.06
C ASP A 218 -19.61 -5.78 26.12
N GLY A 219 -20.81 -5.47 25.63
CA GLY A 219 -22.00 -5.23 26.46
C GLY A 219 -22.12 -3.82 27.05
N LYS A 220 -21.12 -2.94 26.83
CA LYS A 220 -21.19 -1.53 27.24
C LYS A 220 -21.51 -0.65 26.04
N ALA A 221 -22.63 0.07 26.11
CA ALA A 221 -23.04 1.03 25.08
C ALA A 221 -22.35 2.40 25.28
N TYR A 222 -21.94 3.01 24.17
CA TYR A 222 -21.36 4.34 24.09
C TYR A 222 -22.16 5.16 23.07
N ARG A 223 -22.64 6.32 23.50
CA ARG A 223 -23.30 7.28 22.61
C ARG A 223 -22.26 8.17 21.93
N CYS A 224 -22.30 8.26 20.62
CA CYS A 224 -21.35 9.01 19.82
C CYS A 224 -22.04 9.87 18.77
N ARG A 225 -21.51 11.06 18.55
CA ARG A 225 -22.04 11.98 17.56
C ARG A 225 -21.82 11.44 16.15
N TYR A 226 -20.64 10.90 15.88
CA TYR A 226 -20.26 10.26 14.61
C TYR A 226 -19.57 8.93 14.84
N ILE A 227 -19.84 7.96 13.96
CA ILE A 227 -19.23 6.64 13.94
C ILE A 227 -18.41 6.51 12.66
N MET A 228 -17.18 5.99 12.76
CA MET A 228 -16.38 5.63 11.60
C MET A 228 -16.05 4.14 11.62
N ILE A 229 -16.47 3.42 10.58
CA ILE A 229 -16.17 2.01 10.38
C ILE A 229 -14.85 1.89 9.63
N ALA A 230 -13.85 1.25 10.26
CA ALA A 230 -12.50 1.05 9.73
C ALA A 230 -12.00 -0.38 9.97
N THR A 231 -12.91 -1.35 9.83
CA THR A 231 -12.69 -2.77 10.17
C THR A 231 -11.86 -3.53 9.12
N GLY A 232 -11.58 -2.91 7.98
CA GLY A 232 -10.75 -3.50 6.94
C GLY A 232 -11.35 -4.74 6.27
N GLY A 233 -10.50 -5.69 5.91
CA GLY A 233 -10.92 -6.93 5.25
C GLY A 233 -10.18 -8.15 5.81
N LEU A 234 -10.76 -9.33 5.61
CA LEU A 234 -10.22 -10.64 5.97
C LEU A 234 -9.84 -11.43 4.71
N PRO A 235 -8.84 -12.34 4.78
CA PRO A 235 -8.57 -13.27 3.69
C PRO A 235 -9.81 -14.08 3.33
N PHE A 236 -10.01 -14.30 2.04
CA PHE A 236 -11.13 -15.08 1.52
C PHE A 236 -10.66 -16.44 1.01
N VAL A 237 -11.25 -17.51 1.54
CA VAL A 237 -11.08 -18.89 1.06
C VAL A 237 -12.41 -19.38 0.50
N PRO A 238 -12.45 -19.83 -0.77
CA PRO A 238 -13.67 -20.42 -1.35
C PRO A 238 -14.16 -21.62 -0.54
N ASN A 239 -15.46 -21.86 -0.59
CA ASN A 239 -16.05 -23.03 0.06
C ASN A 239 -15.82 -24.27 -0.81
N ILE A 240 -14.71 -24.97 -0.58
CA ILE A 240 -14.34 -26.22 -1.24
C ILE A 240 -14.15 -27.32 -0.19
N PRO A 241 -14.26 -28.62 -0.56
CA PRO A 241 -13.85 -29.71 0.31
C PRO A 241 -12.39 -29.55 0.74
N GLY A 242 -12.12 -29.70 2.04
CA GLY A 242 -10.79 -29.54 2.61
C GLY A 242 -10.34 -28.07 2.83
N LYS A 243 -11.25 -27.09 2.81
CA LYS A 243 -10.93 -25.69 3.08
C LYS A 243 -10.27 -25.44 4.44
N ASP A 244 -10.51 -26.31 5.41
CA ASP A 244 -9.96 -26.21 6.75
C ASP A 244 -8.51 -26.75 6.85
N LEU A 245 -8.01 -27.37 5.77
CA LEU A 245 -6.63 -27.86 5.62
C LEU A 245 -5.69 -26.81 5.02
N VAL A 246 -6.23 -25.69 4.54
CA VAL A 246 -5.43 -24.66 3.85
C VAL A 246 -5.07 -23.51 4.78
N ILE A 247 -4.03 -22.79 4.42
CA ILE A 247 -3.57 -21.59 5.11
C ILE A 247 -3.89 -20.33 4.28
N THR A 248 -3.90 -19.19 4.96
CA THR A 248 -4.02 -17.85 4.35
C THR A 248 -2.71 -17.08 4.51
N SER A 249 -2.66 -15.83 4.03
CA SER A 249 -1.53 -14.93 4.26
C SER A 249 -1.24 -14.69 5.75
N ASP A 250 -2.28 -14.68 6.58
CA ASP A 250 -2.14 -14.47 8.02
C ASP A 250 -1.35 -15.64 8.65
N ASP A 251 -1.66 -16.88 8.23
CA ASP A 251 -0.96 -18.09 8.68
C ASP A 251 0.46 -18.16 8.11
N ALA A 252 0.62 -17.82 6.82
CA ALA A 252 1.89 -17.88 6.11
C ALA A 252 2.97 -16.98 6.73
N LEU A 253 2.55 -15.85 7.32
CA LEU A 253 3.44 -14.93 8.03
C LEU A 253 3.97 -15.49 9.37
N ASP A 254 3.34 -16.53 9.92
CA ASP A 254 3.68 -17.12 11.22
C ASP A 254 3.91 -18.63 11.16
N LEU A 255 4.17 -19.17 9.97
CA LEU A 255 4.49 -20.60 9.85
C LEU A 255 5.66 -20.97 10.75
N PRO A 256 5.52 -22.00 11.58
CA PRO A 256 6.58 -22.41 12.50
C PRO A 256 7.78 -23.04 11.78
N LYS A 257 7.56 -23.54 10.57
CA LYS A 257 8.59 -24.15 9.72
C LYS A 257 8.40 -23.74 8.27
N MET A 258 9.53 -23.56 7.59
CA MET A 258 9.55 -23.32 6.16
C MET A 258 9.04 -24.55 5.40
N PRO A 259 7.98 -24.45 4.57
CA PRO A 259 7.55 -25.56 3.73
C PRO A 259 8.59 -25.85 2.64
N LYS A 260 8.91 -27.12 2.40
CA LYS A 260 9.79 -27.51 1.27
C LYS A 260 9.08 -27.41 -0.06
N LYS A 261 7.78 -27.67 -0.08
CA LYS A 261 6.93 -27.58 -1.27
C LYS A 261 5.60 -26.94 -0.91
N ILE A 262 5.23 -25.87 -1.61
CA ILE A 262 4.01 -25.11 -1.32
C ILE A 262 3.20 -24.88 -2.59
N ALA A 263 1.88 -25.10 -2.49
CA ALA A 263 0.91 -24.64 -3.47
C ALA A 263 0.35 -23.28 -3.04
N ILE A 264 0.35 -22.30 -3.93
CA ILE A 264 -0.26 -21.00 -3.71
C ILE A 264 -1.40 -20.82 -4.69
N VAL A 265 -2.61 -20.59 -4.18
CA VAL A 265 -3.83 -20.45 -4.98
C VAL A 265 -4.21 -18.99 -5.05
N GLY A 266 -4.09 -18.40 -6.24
CA GLY A 266 -4.32 -16.98 -6.50
C GLY A 266 -3.31 -16.41 -7.50
N ALA A 267 -3.65 -15.27 -8.09
CA ALA A 267 -2.80 -14.57 -9.04
C ALA A 267 -2.68 -13.07 -8.73
N GLY A 268 -3.19 -12.62 -7.58
CA GLY A 268 -3.07 -11.25 -7.10
C GLY A 268 -1.70 -10.98 -6.46
N PHE A 269 -1.47 -9.74 -6.06
CA PHE A 269 -0.20 -9.31 -5.49
C PHE A 269 0.24 -10.15 -4.28
N ILE A 270 -0.69 -10.54 -3.40
CA ILE A 270 -0.37 -11.40 -2.23
C ILE A 270 0.21 -12.74 -2.69
N ALA A 271 -0.41 -13.40 -3.67
CA ALA A 271 0.04 -14.69 -4.17
C ALA A 271 1.44 -14.60 -4.77
N VAL A 272 1.70 -13.58 -5.60
CA VAL A 272 2.97 -13.39 -6.29
C VAL A 272 4.09 -13.02 -5.33
N GLU A 273 3.81 -12.17 -4.34
CA GLU A 273 4.76 -11.79 -3.29
C GLU A 273 5.19 -13.00 -2.44
N PHE A 274 4.24 -13.79 -1.94
CA PHE A 274 4.56 -14.99 -1.18
C PHE A 274 5.25 -16.07 -2.02
N ALA A 275 4.91 -16.17 -3.31
CA ALA A 275 5.62 -17.07 -4.22
C ALA A 275 7.11 -16.70 -4.30
N GLY A 276 7.45 -15.43 -4.45
CA GLY A 276 8.82 -14.94 -4.44
C GLY A 276 9.52 -15.20 -3.11
N ILE A 277 8.86 -14.89 -1.98
CA ILE A 277 9.41 -15.09 -0.63
C ILE A 277 9.78 -16.57 -0.41
N PHE A 278 8.83 -17.49 -0.59
CA PHE A 278 9.06 -18.92 -0.35
C PHE A 278 10.09 -19.50 -1.31
N ASN A 279 10.03 -19.13 -2.60
CA ASN A 279 10.99 -19.58 -3.60
C ASN A 279 12.42 -19.16 -3.26
N SER A 280 12.63 -17.90 -2.86
CA SER A 280 13.97 -17.40 -2.50
C SER A 280 14.55 -18.08 -1.25
N PHE A 281 13.70 -18.50 -0.32
CA PHE A 281 14.12 -19.31 0.82
C PHE A 281 14.30 -20.81 0.49
N GLY A 282 14.00 -21.24 -0.75
CA GLY A 282 14.28 -22.58 -1.25
C GLY A 282 13.10 -23.54 -1.31
N SER A 283 11.87 -23.06 -1.18
CA SER A 283 10.67 -23.88 -1.43
C SER A 283 10.47 -24.16 -2.93
N ASP A 284 10.00 -25.37 -3.26
CA ASP A 284 9.38 -25.66 -4.57
C ASP A 284 7.98 -25.03 -4.58
N VAL A 285 7.81 -23.96 -5.36
CA VAL A 285 6.58 -23.17 -5.38
C VAL A 285 5.78 -23.42 -6.64
N LYS A 286 4.48 -23.67 -6.48
CA LYS A 286 3.53 -23.79 -7.58
C LYS A 286 2.34 -22.85 -7.40
N LEU A 287 2.12 -21.97 -8.38
CA LEU A 287 0.98 -21.05 -8.44
C LEU A 287 -0.16 -21.68 -9.25
N PHE A 288 -1.36 -21.70 -8.66
CA PHE A 288 -2.59 -22.10 -9.32
C PHE A 288 -3.57 -20.94 -9.38
N PHE A 289 -4.16 -20.66 -10.54
CA PHE A 289 -5.17 -19.62 -10.65
C PHE A 289 -6.12 -19.79 -11.83
N ARG A 290 -7.31 -19.19 -11.69
CA ARG A 290 -8.42 -19.33 -12.64
C ARG A 290 -8.17 -18.57 -13.95
N GLY A 291 -7.52 -17.40 -13.91
CA GLY A 291 -7.26 -16.57 -15.07
C GLY A 291 -6.17 -17.13 -15.98
N ASP A 292 -5.83 -16.38 -16.98
CA ASP A 292 -4.75 -16.70 -17.93
C ASP A 292 -3.41 -16.04 -17.56
N LYS A 293 -3.43 -14.94 -16.81
CA LYS A 293 -2.26 -14.18 -16.38
C LYS A 293 -2.34 -13.77 -14.91
N ILE A 294 -1.18 -13.59 -14.27
CA ILE A 294 -1.07 -13.03 -12.93
C ILE A 294 -1.44 -11.53 -12.91
N LEU A 295 -1.57 -10.93 -11.73
CA LEU A 295 -1.75 -9.49 -11.48
C LEU A 295 -2.88 -8.84 -12.29
N ARG A 296 -4.09 -9.42 -12.27
CA ARG A 296 -5.25 -8.81 -12.92
C ARG A 296 -5.42 -7.34 -12.49
N GLY A 297 -5.61 -6.44 -13.46
CA GLY A 297 -5.75 -5.00 -13.25
C GLY A 297 -4.43 -4.23 -13.35
N PHE A 298 -3.32 -4.92 -13.60
CA PHE A 298 -2.05 -4.31 -13.99
C PHE A 298 -1.92 -4.28 -15.52
N ASP A 299 -0.99 -3.47 -16.02
CA ASP A 299 -0.70 -3.37 -17.45
C ASP A 299 -0.28 -4.73 -18.04
N GLU A 300 -0.78 -5.06 -19.23
CA GLU A 300 -0.63 -6.40 -19.81
C GLU A 300 0.85 -6.77 -20.06
N GLU A 301 1.69 -5.82 -20.55
CA GLU A 301 3.11 -6.08 -20.77
C GLU A 301 3.87 -6.26 -19.44
N VAL A 302 3.45 -5.58 -18.37
CA VAL A 302 3.99 -5.79 -17.03
C VAL A 302 3.66 -7.19 -16.52
N ARG A 303 2.43 -7.67 -16.74
CA ARG A 303 1.98 -9.00 -16.33
C ARG A 303 2.74 -10.11 -17.05
N ASP A 304 2.91 -9.97 -18.36
CA ASP A 304 3.65 -10.93 -19.18
C ASP A 304 5.12 -10.96 -18.75
N PHE A 305 5.77 -9.80 -18.70
CA PHE A 305 7.17 -9.69 -18.32
C PHE A 305 7.45 -10.27 -16.93
N LEU A 306 6.61 -9.93 -15.94
CA LEU A 306 6.79 -10.49 -14.59
C LEU A 306 6.60 -12.01 -14.57
N THR A 307 5.64 -12.54 -15.35
CA THR A 307 5.42 -13.98 -15.42
C THR A 307 6.68 -14.69 -15.92
N GLU A 308 7.30 -14.19 -16.99
CA GLU A 308 8.57 -14.73 -17.51
C GLU A 308 9.67 -14.71 -16.44
N GLN A 309 9.81 -13.58 -15.72
CA GLN A 309 10.86 -13.44 -14.71
C GLN A 309 10.68 -14.38 -13.51
N ILE A 310 9.46 -14.64 -13.06
CA ILE A 310 9.21 -15.56 -11.93
C ILE A 310 9.34 -17.03 -12.36
N GLU A 311 8.99 -17.37 -13.60
CA GLU A 311 9.20 -18.71 -14.17
C GLU A 311 10.68 -19.03 -14.35
N GLU A 312 11.49 -18.06 -14.81
CA GLU A 312 12.95 -18.17 -14.89
C GLU A 312 13.60 -18.47 -13.52
N LYS A 313 12.97 -18.01 -12.42
CA LYS A 313 13.39 -18.32 -11.04
C LYS A 313 12.89 -19.66 -10.52
N GLY A 314 12.21 -20.45 -11.35
CA GLY A 314 11.74 -21.80 -11.04
C GLY A 314 10.37 -21.87 -10.37
N ILE A 315 9.64 -20.75 -10.24
CA ILE A 315 8.24 -20.77 -9.78
C ILE A 315 7.36 -21.36 -10.89
N LYS A 316 6.63 -22.43 -10.57
CA LYS A 316 5.76 -23.11 -11.55
C LYS A 316 4.42 -22.38 -11.64
N VAL A 317 4.20 -21.68 -12.75
CA VAL A 317 2.94 -20.96 -13.02
C VAL A 317 1.93 -21.88 -13.71
N THR A 318 0.73 -22.04 -13.15
CA THR A 318 -0.31 -22.95 -13.67
C THR A 318 -1.63 -22.18 -13.84
N PRO A 319 -1.79 -21.46 -14.99
CA PRO A 319 -3.00 -20.72 -15.30
C PRO A 319 -4.17 -21.65 -15.61
N LYS A 320 -5.41 -21.09 -15.59
CA LYS A 320 -6.67 -21.78 -15.91
C LYS A 320 -6.90 -23.06 -15.11
N THR A 321 -6.23 -23.18 -13.96
CA THR A 321 -6.28 -24.36 -13.10
C THR A 321 -6.45 -23.92 -11.65
N VAL A 322 -7.43 -24.49 -10.97
CA VAL A 322 -7.66 -24.22 -9.54
C VAL A 322 -7.87 -25.53 -8.80
N PRO A 323 -7.48 -25.60 -7.52
CA PRO A 323 -7.89 -26.69 -6.65
C PRO A 323 -9.42 -26.72 -6.52
N VAL A 324 -9.99 -27.91 -6.67
CA VAL A 324 -11.41 -28.17 -6.43
C VAL A 324 -11.64 -28.92 -5.12
N GLU A 325 -10.59 -29.55 -4.60
CA GLU A 325 -10.56 -30.24 -3.32
C GLU A 325 -9.15 -30.26 -2.77
N VAL A 326 -9.01 -30.19 -1.45
CA VAL A 326 -7.76 -30.45 -0.72
C VAL A 326 -7.99 -31.59 0.25
N ILE A 327 -7.13 -32.60 0.19
CA ILE A 327 -7.22 -33.79 1.04
C ILE A 327 -6.03 -33.90 1.98
N GLU A 328 -6.25 -34.48 3.14
CA GLU A 328 -5.17 -34.78 4.09
C GLU A 328 -4.49 -36.09 3.71
N GLY A 329 -3.16 -36.05 3.63
CA GLY A 329 -2.31 -37.20 3.36
C GLY A 329 -1.59 -37.70 4.59
N GLU A 330 -0.82 -38.78 4.41
CA GLU A 330 0.11 -39.25 5.42
C GLU A 330 1.17 -38.16 5.71
N ASP A 331 1.73 -38.14 6.91
CA ASP A 331 2.73 -37.18 7.37
C ASP A 331 2.25 -35.70 7.35
N GLY A 332 0.94 -35.46 7.36
CA GLY A 332 0.36 -34.11 7.40
C GLY A 332 0.47 -33.34 6.08
N LYS A 333 0.84 -33.99 4.97
CA LYS A 333 0.83 -33.38 3.65
C LYS A 333 -0.58 -33.10 3.15
N LYS A 334 -0.70 -32.12 2.25
CA LYS A 334 -1.94 -31.70 1.63
C LYS A 334 -1.92 -32.12 0.17
N GLY A 335 -2.88 -32.97 -0.22
CA GLY A 335 -3.09 -33.39 -1.60
C GLY A 335 -4.03 -32.42 -2.30
N VAL A 336 -3.62 -31.89 -3.45
CA VAL A 336 -4.40 -30.97 -4.26
C VAL A 336 -5.01 -31.72 -5.44
N VAL A 337 -6.36 -31.73 -5.50
CA VAL A 337 -7.13 -32.15 -6.67
C VAL A 337 -7.50 -30.94 -7.48
N THR A 338 -7.15 -30.91 -8.77
CA THR A 338 -7.35 -29.71 -9.60
C THR A 338 -8.53 -29.83 -10.56
N SER A 339 -9.04 -28.68 -11.01
CA SER A 339 -10.10 -28.58 -12.04
C SER A 339 -9.68 -29.14 -13.41
N ALA A 340 -8.37 -29.25 -13.66
CA ALA A 340 -7.84 -29.85 -14.88
C ALA A 340 -7.84 -31.39 -14.85
N GLY A 341 -8.13 -31.99 -13.69
CA GLY A 341 -8.00 -33.44 -13.47
C GLY A 341 -6.53 -33.86 -13.30
N GLY A 342 -6.27 -35.15 -13.40
CA GLY A 342 -4.94 -35.75 -13.24
C GLY A 342 -4.73 -36.32 -11.83
N ASP A 343 -3.47 -36.70 -11.56
CA ASP A 343 -3.08 -37.25 -10.26
C ASP A 343 -3.07 -36.19 -9.17
N VAL A 344 -3.31 -36.63 -7.93
CA VAL A 344 -3.20 -35.77 -6.75
C VAL A 344 -1.75 -35.32 -6.56
N GLU A 345 -1.52 -34.02 -6.52
CA GLU A 345 -0.20 -33.47 -6.23
C GLU A 345 -0.08 -33.11 -4.75
N TRP A 346 1.01 -33.53 -4.12
CA TRP A 346 1.22 -33.40 -2.68
C TRP A 346 2.16 -32.23 -2.35
N PHE A 347 1.77 -31.45 -1.31
CA PHE A 347 2.46 -30.27 -0.81
C PHE A 347 2.60 -30.35 0.72
N ASP A 348 3.57 -29.61 1.26
CA ASP A 348 3.66 -29.44 2.72
C ASP A 348 2.58 -28.46 3.19
N GLU A 349 2.32 -27.39 2.42
CA GLU A 349 1.26 -26.43 2.68
C GLU A 349 0.54 -26.02 1.38
N VAL A 350 -0.74 -25.62 1.55
CA VAL A 350 -1.58 -25.05 0.49
C VAL A 350 -2.10 -23.69 0.96
N MET A 351 -1.61 -22.61 0.37
CA MET A 351 -1.96 -21.24 0.72
C MET A 351 -3.00 -20.67 -0.24
N TYR A 352 -4.10 -20.13 0.30
CA TYR A 352 -5.09 -19.40 -0.47
C TYR A 352 -4.85 -17.89 -0.38
N ALA A 353 -4.66 -17.26 -1.52
CA ALA A 353 -4.51 -15.82 -1.72
C ALA A 353 -5.47 -15.32 -2.82
N THR A 354 -6.73 -15.77 -2.73
CA THR A 354 -7.78 -15.56 -3.76
C THR A 354 -8.54 -14.26 -3.61
N GLY A 355 -8.15 -13.41 -2.66
CA GLY A 355 -8.71 -12.09 -2.41
C GLY A 355 -9.00 -11.86 -0.93
N ARG A 356 -9.57 -10.70 -0.65
CA ARG A 356 -10.00 -10.29 0.69
C ARG A 356 -11.46 -9.86 0.62
N ALA A 357 -12.22 -10.11 1.68
CA ALA A 357 -13.60 -9.68 1.82
C ALA A 357 -13.73 -8.63 2.93
N PRO A 358 -14.62 -7.63 2.81
CA PRO A 358 -14.90 -6.67 3.87
C PRO A 358 -15.23 -7.34 5.20
N ASN A 359 -14.64 -6.86 6.29
CA ASN A 359 -14.88 -7.40 7.63
C ASN A 359 -16.09 -6.70 8.26
N VAL A 360 -17.29 -7.15 7.90
CA VAL A 360 -18.57 -6.55 8.32
C VAL A 360 -19.43 -7.49 9.15
N GLU A 361 -19.07 -8.76 9.26
CA GLU A 361 -19.87 -9.75 9.98
C GLU A 361 -20.04 -9.35 11.44
N GLY A 362 -21.31 -9.34 11.91
CA GLY A 362 -21.68 -9.02 13.31
C GLY A 362 -21.44 -7.58 13.75
N LEU A 363 -21.16 -6.64 12.81
CA LEU A 363 -21.06 -5.21 13.12
C LEU A 363 -22.40 -4.55 13.45
N GLY A 364 -23.54 -5.18 13.15
CA GLY A 364 -24.87 -4.61 13.39
C GLY A 364 -25.21 -3.47 12.41
N LEU A 365 -24.72 -3.53 11.17
CA LEU A 365 -25.00 -2.52 10.13
C LEU A 365 -26.50 -2.35 9.89
N GLU A 366 -27.23 -3.45 9.97
CA GLU A 366 -28.68 -3.53 9.82
C GLU A 366 -29.44 -2.73 10.87
N ASN A 367 -28.91 -2.62 12.10
CA ASN A 367 -29.54 -1.87 13.18
C ASN A 367 -29.61 -0.36 12.91
N ALA A 368 -28.65 0.17 12.15
CA ALA A 368 -28.63 1.56 11.73
C ALA A 368 -29.10 1.75 10.27
N GLY A 369 -29.39 0.68 9.54
CA GLY A 369 -29.78 0.72 8.14
C GLY A 369 -28.64 1.09 7.18
N VAL A 370 -27.40 0.75 7.51
CA VAL A 370 -26.22 0.99 6.64
C VAL A 370 -26.29 0.07 5.43
N GLU A 371 -26.23 0.64 4.22
CA GLU A 371 -26.28 -0.10 2.95
C GLU A 371 -24.93 -0.77 2.62
N THR A 372 -25.04 -2.01 2.18
CA THR A 372 -23.91 -2.78 1.63
C THR A 372 -24.21 -3.28 0.22
N VAL A 373 -23.17 -3.56 -0.57
CA VAL A 373 -23.28 -4.16 -1.91
C VAL A 373 -22.38 -5.39 -2.00
N GLY A 374 -22.74 -6.32 -2.90
CA GLY A 374 -21.95 -7.52 -3.14
C GLY A 374 -21.68 -8.33 -1.85
N ASN A 375 -20.42 -8.60 -1.59
CA ASN A 375 -19.95 -9.40 -0.45
C ASN A 375 -19.79 -8.57 0.84
N GLY A 376 -20.66 -7.61 1.11
CA GLY A 376 -20.61 -6.81 2.35
C GLY A 376 -19.82 -5.51 2.24
N VAL A 377 -19.48 -5.05 1.05
CA VAL A 377 -18.85 -3.75 0.81
C VAL A 377 -19.75 -2.62 1.30
N ILE A 378 -19.29 -1.79 2.22
CA ILE A 378 -20.05 -0.63 2.70
C ILE A 378 -20.04 0.45 1.62
N LYS A 379 -21.24 0.83 1.16
CA LYS A 379 -21.43 1.89 0.18
C LYS A 379 -21.21 3.25 0.81
N VAL A 380 -20.36 4.08 0.19
CA VAL A 380 -20.06 5.43 0.64
C VAL A 380 -20.08 6.43 -0.50
N ASP A 381 -20.30 7.70 -0.16
CA ASP A 381 -20.16 8.83 -1.08
C ASP A 381 -18.70 9.27 -1.23
N ASP A 382 -18.48 10.34 -2.00
CA ASP A 382 -17.16 10.94 -2.24
C ASP A 382 -16.45 11.43 -0.96
N TYR A 383 -17.18 11.63 0.14
CA TYR A 383 -16.67 12.07 1.44
C TYR A 383 -16.55 10.92 2.44
N SER A 384 -16.63 9.68 1.97
CA SER A 384 -16.63 8.46 2.80
C SER A 384 -17.82 8.34 3.75
N ARG A 385 -18.94 9.04 3.48
CA ARG A 385 -20.18 8.96 4.25
C ARG A 385 -21.04 7.82 3.71
N THR A 386 -21.66 7.04 4.59
CA THR A 386 -22.66 6.03 4.22
C THR A 386 -24.00 6.70 3.89
N ASN A 387 -25.03 5.91 3.61
CA ASN A 387 -26.41 6.40 3.51
C ASN A 387 -26.97 6.91 4.84
N VAL A 388 -26.26 6.72 5.95
CA VAL A 388 -26.61 7.22 7.30
C VAL A 388 -25.69 8.38 7.64
N ASP A 389 -26.25 9.59 7.82
CA ASP A 389 -25.51 10.85 7.95
C ASP A 389 -24.45 10.89 9.06
N THR A 390 -24.62 10.08 10.10
CA THR A 390 -23.72 10.02 11.25
C THR A 390 -22.69 8.91 11.15
N ILE A 391 -22.75 8.06 10.10
CA ILE A 391 -21.88 6.89 9.93
C ILE A 391 -21.01 7.03 8.68
N PHE A 392 -19.72 6.87 8.85
CA PHE A 392 -18.68 6.92 7.82
C PHE A 392 -17.98 5.57 7.72
N ALA A 393 -17.39 5.27 6.56
CA ALA A 393 -16.57 4.07 6.42
C ALA A 393 -15.32 4.36 5.55
N VAL A 394 -14.17 3.79 5.93
CA VAL A 394 -12.89 4.03 5.27
C VAL A 394 -12.05 2.75 5.14
N GLY A 395 -11.17 2.72 4.15
CA GLY A 395 -10.27 1.60 3.86
C GLY A 395 -10.98 0.40 3.24
N ASP A 396 -10.38 -0.80 3.39
CA ASP A 396 -10.76 -2.01 2.67
C ASP A 396 -12.23 -2.43 2.84
N VAL A 397 -12.89 -1.99 3.91
CA VAL A 397 -14.32 -2.25 4.13
C VAL A 397 -15.21 -1.58 3.08
N THR A 398 -14.68 -0.57 2.35
CA THR A 398 -15.37 0.13 1.26
C THR A 398 -14.98 -0.37 -0.13
N ASP A 399 -13.97 -1.22 -0.23
CA ASP A 399 -13.44 -1.86 -1.46
C ASP A 399 -13.21 -0.89 -2.63
N ARG A 400 -12.72 0.33 -2.34
CA ARG A 400 -12.36 1.33 -3.35
C ARG A 400 -10.94 1.09 -3.87
N ILE A 401 -9.92 1.45 -3.09
CA ILE A 401 -8.50 1.17 -3.35
C ILE A 401 -7.89 0.63 -2.06
N ASN A 402 -7.63 -0.68 -2.03
CA ASN A 402 -7.23 -1.42 -0.84
C ASN A 402 -5.74 -1.24 -0.53
N LEU A 403 -5.33 0.00 -0.23
CA LEU A 403 -3.97 0.39 0.12
C LEU A 403 -3.93 1.15 1.44
N THR A 404 -2.92 0.87 2.25
CA THR A 404 -2.70 1.57 3.53
C THR A 404 -2.68 3.10 3.40
N PRO A 405 -1.92 3.72 2.45
CA PRO A 405 -1.93 5.18 2.29
C PRO A 405 -3.30 5.76 1.94
N VAL A 406 -4.12 5.02 1.21
CA VAL A 406 -5.48 5.43 0.87
C VAL A 406 -6.37 5.43 2.11
N ALA A 407 -6.35 4.36 2.91
CA ALA A 407 -7.10 4.33 4.17
C ALA A 407 -6.69 5.46 5.12
N LEU A 408 -5.39 5.83 5.15
CA LEU A 408 -4.90 6.99 5.92
C LEU A 408 -5.46 8.30 5.40
N MET A 409 -5.44 8.51 4.09
CA MET A 409 -5.98 9.70 3.42
C MET A 409 -7.47 9.84 3.69
N GLU A 410 -8.23 8.77 3.54
CA GLU A 410 -9.67 8.72 3.78
C GLU A 410 -9.99 9.05 5.25
N GLY A 411 -9.32 8.43 6.22
CA GLY A 411 -9.51 8.72 7.64
C GLY A 411 -9.20 10.18 8.00
N MET A 412 -8.14 10.77 7.43
CA MET A 412 -7.85 12.19 7.58
C MET A 412 -8.92 13.08 6.96
N ALA A 413 -9.43 12.72 5.78
CA ALA A 413 -10.46 13.48 5.08
C ALA A 413 -11.76 13.52 5.88
N VAL A 414 -12.18 12.39 6.46
CA VAL A 414 -13.33 12.31 7.36
C VAL A 414 -13.13 13.22 8.58
N ALA A 415 -11.99 13.13 9.25
CA ALA A 415 -11.69 13.97 10.42
C ALA A 415 -11.69 15.47 10.09
N LYS A 416 -11.11 15.88 8.95
CA LYS A 416 -11.13 17.28 8.47
C LYS A 416 -12.55 17.74 8.16
N THR A 417 -13.32 16.90 7.51
CA THR A 417 -14.71 17.22 7.13
C THR A 417 -15.59 17.45 8.37
N LEU A 418 -15.42 16.63 9.41
CA LEU A 418 -16.27 16.67 10.59
C LEU A 418 -15.84 17.70 11.65
N PHE A 419 -14.54 17.93 11.82
CA PHE A 419 -14.01 18.65 12.99
C PHE A 419 -13.07 19.83 12.65
N ASN A 420 -12.81 20.10 11.37
CA ASN A 420 -11.94 21.21 10.96
C ASN A 420 -12.59 22.14 9.93
N ASP A 421 -13.92 22.17 9.85
CA ASP A 421 -14.71 22.99 8.91
C ASP A 421 -14.17 22.99 7.47
N THR A 422 -13.51 21.91 7.07
CA THR A 422 -12.87 21.78 5.76
C THR A 422 -13.37 20.50 5.08
N PRO A 423 -14.54 20.53 4.41
CA PRO A 423 -15.03 19.39 3.65
C PRO A 423 -13.94 18.92 2.68
N THR A 424 -13.45 17.71 2.88
CA THR A 424 -12.32 17.17 2.14
C THR A 424 -12.73 15.87 1.45
N LYS A 425 -12.70 15.88 0.12
CA LYS A 425 -12.87 14.68 -0.70
C LYS A 425 -11.51 13.99 -0.82
N PRO A 426 -11.38 12.69 -0.45
CA PRO A 426 -10.18 11.93 -0.75
C PRO A 426 -9.91 11.88 -2.25
N ASP A 427 -8.66 12.09 -2.65
CA ASP A 427 -8.27 12.06 -4.05
C ASP A 427 -7.71 10.69 -4.43
N HIS A 428 -8.48 9.90 -5.16
CA HIS A 428 -8.14 8.56 -5.61
C HIS A 428 -7.52 8.51 -7.02
N GLU A 429 -7.25 9.66 -7.65
CA GLU A 429 -6.61 9.68 -8.97
C GLU A 429 -5.08 9.53 -8.85
N PHE A 430 -4.49 8.80 -9.78
CA PHE A 430 -3.05 8.57 -9.86
C PHE A 430 -2.41 8.08 -8.54
N VAL A 431 -3.08 7.15 -7.87
CA VAL A 431 -2.53 6.50 -6.69
C VAL A 431 -1.45 5.51 -7.14
N ALA A 432 -0.21 5.77 -6.73
CA ALA A 432 0.88 4.84 -7.00
C ALA A 432 0.75 3.58 -6.14
N SER A 433 1.14 2.45 -6.71
CA SER A 433 1.19 1.18 -5.99
C SER A 433 2.43 0.36 -6.36
N ALA A 434 2.77 -0.59 -5.50
CA ALA A 434 3.85 -1.52 -5.76
C ALA A 434 3.44 -2.95 -5.38
N VAL A 435 3.98 -3.91 -6.13
CA VAL A 435 3.96 -5.33 -5.78
C VAL A 435 5.40 -5.72 -5.44
N PHE A 436 5.61 -6.21 -4.23
CA PHE A 436 6.93 -6.63 -3.76
C PHE A 436 7.22 -8.08 -4.16
N SER A 437 6.96 -8.37 -5.44
CA SER A 437 7.42 -9.57 -6.13
C SER A 437 8.94 -9.54 -6.32
N GLN A 438 9.51 -10.56 -6.93
CA GLN A 438 10.93 -10.65 -7.23
C GLN A 438 11.11 -11.05 -8.69
N PRO A 439 11.37 -10.03 -9.57
CA PRO A 439 11.58 -8.60 -9.31
C PRO A 439 10.32 -7.86 -8.90
N PRO A 440 10.43 -6.72 -8.17
CA PRO A 440 9.29 -5.93 -7.77
C PRO A 440 8.67 -5.14 -8.92
N VAL A 441 7.39 -4.78 -8.77
CA VAL A 441 6.64 -3.94 -9.71
C VAL A 441 6.28 -2.62 -9.04
N GLY A 442 6.44 -1.51 -9.77
CA GLY A 442 5.92 -0.19 -9.41
C GLY A 442 5.03 0.36 -10.52
N THR A 443 3.91 1.00 -10.15
CA THR A 443 2.97 1.55 -11.12
C THR A 443 2.30 2.82 -10.61
N VAL A 444 2.02 3.74 -11.52
CA VAL A 444 1.17 4.91 -11.28
C VAL A 444 0.40 5.27 -12.55
N GLY A 445 -0.85 5.65 -12.40
CA GLY A 445 -1.73 6.03 -13.51
C GLY A 445 -2.44 4.84 -14.15
N TYR A 446 -2.82 5.03 -15.40
CA TYR A 446 -3.63 4.09 -16.16
C TYR A 446 -2.79 2.99 -16.79
N THR A 447 -3.32 1.79 -16.91
CA THR A 447 -2.84 0.76 -17.84
C THR A 447 -3.05 1.23 -19.27
N GLU A 448 -2.42 0.58 -20.25
CA GLU A 448 -2.59 0.95 -21.67
C GLU A 448 -4.05 0.83 -22.10
N ASP A 449 -4.74 -0.25 -21.71
CA ASP A 449 -6.15 -0.47 -22.06
C ASP A 449 -7.07 0.61 -21.45
N GLU A 450 -6.89 0.94 -20.18
CA GLU A 450 -7.65 2.00 -19.51
C GLU A 450 -7.37 3.38 -20.13
N ALA A 451 -6.10 3.67 -20.45
CA ALA A 451 -5.71 4.92 -21.09
C ALA A 451 -6.28 5.01 -22.52
N LEU A 452 -6.23 3.89 -23.27
CA LEU A 452 -6.77 3.83 -24.63
C LEU A 452 -8.29 4.06 -24.64
N GLU A 453 -8.99 3.46 -23.68
CA GLU A 453 -10.44 3.66 -23.51
C GLU A 453 -10.76 5.13 -23.19
N LYS A 454 -9.95 5.78 -22.36
CA LYS A 454 -10.18 7.14 -21.88
C LYS A 454 -9.76 8.23 -22.87
N PHE A 455 -8.62 8.06 -23.55
CA PHE A 455 -7.99 9.09 -24.39
C PHE A 455 -8.05 8.81 -25.88
N GLY A 456 -8.34 7.59 -26.30
CA GLY A 456 -8.56 7.19 -27.68
C GLY A 456 -7.30 7.04 -28.54
N LYS A 457 -6.24 7.83 -28.32
CA LYS A 457 -4.95 7.70 -29.01
C LYS A 457 -3.78 7.94 -28.05
N LEU A 458 -2.83 7.02 -28.07
CA LEU A 458 -1.68 7.01 -27.17
C LEU A 458 -0.36 6.90 -27.94
N LYS A 459 0.70 7.43 -27.34
CA LYS A 459 2.10 7.07 -27.65
C LYS A 459 2.65 6.21 -26.53
N ILE A 460 3.20 5.08 -26.86
CA ILE A 460 3.76 4.11 -25.90
C ILE A 460 5.28 4.08 -26.05
N PHE A 461 5.95 4.20 -24.92
CA PHE A 461 7.41 4.10 -24.81
C PHE A 461 7.74 2.92 -23.89
N THR A 462 8.57 2.01 -24.35
CA THR A 462 9.01 0.84 -23.57
C THR A 462 10.50 0.65 -23.68
N SER A 463 11.10 0.18 -22.59
CA SER A 463 12.50 -0.26 -22.58
C SER A 463 12.62 -1.54 -21.76
N SER A 464 13.39 -2.49 -22.25
CA SER A 464 13.75 -3.70 -21.52
C SER A 464 15.25 -3.92 -21.61
N PHE A 465 15.92 -3.93 -20.47
CA PHE A 465 17.37 -4.04 -20.40
C PHE A 465 17.82 -4.92 -19.22
N ARG A 466 19.07 -5.35 -19.27
CA ARG A 466 19.74 -6.01 -18.17
C ARG A 466 20.38 -4.95 -17.28
N PRO A 467 19.99 -4.83 -16.00
CA PRO A 467 20.60 -3.88 -15.08
C PRO A 467 22.12 -4.04 -14.98
N LEU A 468 22.86 -2.94 -14.79
CA LEU A 468 24.33 -2.95 -14.72
C LEU A 468 24.85 -3.94 -13.67
N LYS A 469 24.22 -4.01 -12.50
CA LYS A 469 24.54 -4.98 -11.45
C LYS A 469 24.53 -6.42 -11.98
N ASN A 470 23.56 -6.76 -12.81
CA ASN A 470 23.37 -8.11 -13.33
C ASN A 470 24.36 -8.50 -14.44
N THR A 471 25.08 -7.54 -15.04
CA THR A 471 26.03 -7.82 -16.13
C THR A 471 27.25 -8.62 -15.68
N ILE A 472 27.73 -8.41 -14.45
CA ILE A 472 28.88 -9.09 -13.89
C ILE A 472 28.53 -10.09 -12.79
N SER A 473 27.35 -10.00 -12.16
CA SER A 473 26.89 -11.01 -11.17
C SER A 473 26.53 -12.35 -11.83
N GLY A 474 26.24 -12.34 -13.14
CA GLY A 474 25.75 -13.52 -13.86
C GLY A 474 24.24 -13.70 -13.83
N SER A 475 23.49 -12.84 -13.09
CA SER A 475 22.03 -12.85 -13.05
C SER A 475 21.42 -12.59 -14.43
N THR A 476 20.40 -13.36 -14.81
CA THR A 476 19.65 -13.17 -16.07
C THR A 476 18.50 -12.18 -15.91
N GLU A 477 18.17 -11.78 -14.67
CA GLU A 477 17.07 -10.89 -14.38
C GLU A 477 17.17 -9.57 -15.15
N ARG A 478 16.07 -9.17 -15.76
CA ARG A 478 15.93 -7.96 -16.56
C ARG A 478 14.99 -6.96 -15.89
N SER A 479 15.12 -5.70 -16.29
CA SER A 479 14.14 -4.65 -15.98
C SER A 479 13.28 -4.33 -17.20
N PHE A 480 12.04 -3.94 -16.95
CA PHE A 480 11.09 -3.44 -17.94
C PHE A 480 10.51 -2.12 -17.47
N MET A 481 10.45 -1.15 -18.37
CA MET A 481 9.88 0.17 -18.11
C MET A 481 8.93 0.58 -19.23
N LYS A 482 7.82 1.21 -18.87
CA LYS A 482 6.79 1.66 -19.80
C LYS A 482 6.27 3.03 -19.40
N ILE A 483 6.15 3.94 -20.37
CA ILE A 483 5.48 5.23 -20.25
C ILE A 483 4.32 5.27 -21.24
N ILE A 484 3.16 5.67 -20.78
CA ILE A 484 1.94 5.84 -21.55
C ILE A 484 1.62 7.33 -21.62
N VAL A 485 1.50 7.86 -22.85
CA VAL A 485 1.31 9.28 -23.11
C VAL A 485 0.03 9.50 -23.91
N ASP A 486 -0.83 10.39 -23.44
CA ASP A 486 -1.95 10.89 -24.24
C ASP A 486 -1.44 11.70 -25.44
N SER A 487 -1.74 11.24 -26.66
CA SER A 487 -1.23 11.85 -27.88
C SER A 487 -1.72 13.29 -28.10
N ALA A 488 -2.87 13.66 -27.54
CA ALA A 488 -3.47 14.99 -27.74
C ALA A 488 -2.85 16.06 -26.83
N SER A 489 -2.55 15.73 -25.59
CA SER A 489 -2.06 16.66 -24.57
C SER A 489 -0.58 16.51 -24.23
N ASP A 490 0.09 15.48 -24.74
CA ASP A 490 1.44 15.05 -24.38
C ASP A 490 1.61 14.69 -22.89
N ARG A 491 0.51 14.58 -22.11
CA ARG A 491 0.55 14.21 -20.70
C ARG A 491 0.96 12.75 -20.53
N VAL A 492 1.85 12.52 -19.60
CA VAL A 492 2.15 11.17 -19.08
C VAL A 492 0.97 10.74 -18.22
N VAL A 493 0.26 9.69 -18.63
CA VAL A 493 -0.96 9.20 -17.99
C VAL A 493 -0.80 7.84 -17.32
N GLY A 494 0.29 7.14 -17.60
CA GLY A 494 0.66 5.89 -16.96
C GLY A 494 2.16 5.67 -16.99
N VAL A 495 2.72 5.15 -15.89
CA VAL A 495 4.12 4.74 -15.79
C VAL A 495 4.20 3.44 -15.02
N HIS A 496 4.91 2.47 -15.58
CA HIS A 496 5.05 1.13 -15.03
C HIS A 496 6.50 0.68 -15.08
N MET A 497 6.93 -0.05 -14.06
CA MET A 497 8.27 -0.62 -13.97
C MET A 497 8.23 -1.99 -13.33
N VAL A 498 8.95 -2.93 -13.91
CA VAL A 498 9.35 -4.20 -13.28
C VAL A 498 10.87 -4.19 -13.14
N GLY A 499 11.38 -4.35 -11.93
CA GLY A 499 12.82 -4.33 -11.68
C GLY A 499 13.16 -3.85 -10.28
N GLU A 500 14.43 -4.02 -9.91
CA GLU A 500 14.97 -3.57 -8.62
C GLU A 500 14.65 -2.09 -8.39
N ASP A 501 14.35 -1.70 -7.16
CA ASP A 501 13.98 -0.34 -6.73
C ASP A 501 12.71 0.25 -7.37
N SER A 502 11.91 -0.53 -8.12
CA SER A 502 10.73 0.00 -8.82
C SER A 502 9.76 0.74 -7.89
N ALA A 503 9.58 0.27 -6.66
CA ALA A 503 8.70 0.91 -5.67
C ALA A 503 9.21 2.29 -5.22
N GLU A 504 10.53 2.41 -4.97
CA GLU A 504 11.16 3.65 -4.54
C GLU A 504 11.20 4.67 -5.68
N ILE A 505 11.54 4.22 -6.89
CA ILE A 505 11.55 5.04 -8.10
C ILE A 505 10.14 5.56 -8.41
N MET A 506 9.15 4.67 -8.37
CA MET A 506 7.76 5.00 -8.69
C MET A 506 7.17 6.03 -7.72
N GLN A 507 7.55 6.01 -6.43
CA GLN A 507 7.12 7.02 -5.46
C GLN A 507 7.53 8.44 -5.91
N GLY A 508 8.72 8.62 -6.46
CA GLY A 508 9.17 9.91 -6.99
C GLY A 508 8.43 10.31 -8.28
N ILE A 509 8.30 9.38 -9.22
CA ILE A 509 7.63 9.60 -10.51
C ILE A 509 6.13 9.90 -10.33
N ALA A 510 5.48 9.29 -9.34
CA ALA A 510 4.08 9.53 -9.04
C ALA A 510 3.77 11.02 -8.77
N ILE A 511 4.71 11.76 -8.20
CA ILE A 511 4.55 13.22 -7.99
C ILE A 511 4.44 13.93 -9.34
N ALA A 512 5.32 13.64 -10.30
CA ALA A 512 5.31 14.24 -11.63
C ALA A 512 4.02 13.90 -12.39
N VAL A 513 3.62 12.63 -12.40
CA VAL A 513 2.38 12.18 -13.04
C VAL A 513 1.15 12.85 -12.42
N LYS A 514 1.08 12.91 -11.09
CA LYS A 514 0.00 13.60 -10.35
C LYS A 514 -0.07 15.08 -10.67
N MET A 515 1.06 15.74 -10.88
CA MET A 515 1.15 17.14 -11.29
C MET A 515 0.78 17.36 -12.78
N GLY A 516 0.61 16.29 -13.55
CA GLY A 516 0.26 16.35 -14.97
C GLY A 516 1.45 16.63 -15.87
N ALA A 517 2.64 16.14 -15.50
CA ALA A 517 3.85 16.26 -16.32
C ALA A 517 3.63 15.69 -17.73
N THR A 518 4.22 16.36 -18.72
CA THR A 518 4.21 15.96 -20.12
C THR A 518 5.41 15.07 -20.44
N LYS A 519 5.35 14.37 -21.58
CA LYS A 519 6.54 13.63 -22.08
C LYS A 519 7.70 14.58 -22.35
N ALA A 520 7.41 15.80 -22.82
CA ALA A 520 8.42 16.84 -23.00
C ALA A 520 9.12 17.22 -21.69
N ASP A 521 8.42 17.23 -20.55
CA ASP A 521 9.05 17.46 -19.23
C ASP A 521 9.98 16.32 -18.83
N PHE A 522 9.60 15.07 -19.10
CA PHE A 522 10.48 13.91 -18.90
C PHE A 522 11.73 14.03 -19.77
N ASP A 523 11.57 14.36 -21.07
CA ASP A 523 12.69 14.49 -22.03
C ASP A 523 13.64 15.65 -21.70
N ALA A 524 13.13 16.70 -21.08
CA ALA A 524 13.92 17.86 -20.67
C ALA A 524 14.66 17.64 -19.32
N THR A 525 14.27 16.60 -18.58
CA THR A 525 14.90 16.27 -17.29
C THR A 525 16.23 15.56 -17.51
N VAL A 526 17.30 16.03 -16.84
CA VAL A 526 18.61 15.39 -16.89
C VAL A 526 18.61 14.14 -16.00
N GLY A 527 18.98 13.00 -16.58
CA GLY A 527 19.09 11.73 -15.85
C GLY A 527 20.25 11.72 -14.85
N ILE A 528 20.12 10.86 -13.85
CA ILE A 528 21.21 10.56 -12.91
C ILE A 528 21.97 9.35 -13.45
N HIS A 529 23.19 9.56 -13.96
CA HIS A 529 23.99 8.46 -14.52
C HIS A 529 25.06 7.98 -13.53
N PRO A 530 25.26 6.63 -13.38
CA PRO A 530 24.46 5.56 -13.99
C PRO A 530 23.38 5.03 -13.01
N THR A 531 22.13 5.13 -13.38
CA THR A 531 21.00 4.54 -12.64
C THR A 531 19.99 3.88 -13.58
N ALA A 532 19.19 2.93 -13.10
CA ALA A 532 18.10 2.40 -13.89
C ALA A 532 17.01 3.46 -14.17
N ALA A 533 16.78 4.35 -13.21
CA ALA A 533 15.72 5.36 -13.30
C ALA A 533 15.93 6.39 -14.42
N GLU A 534 17.20 6.61 -14.88
CA GLU A 534 17.46 7.54 -15.99
C GLU A 534 16.78 7.11 -17.29
N GLU A 535 16.42 5.82 -17.43
CA GLU A 535 15.71 5.31 -18.60
C GLU A 535 14.37 6.03 -18.81
N PHE A 536 13.68 6.43 -17.76
CA PHE A 536 12.44 7.18 -17.87
C PHE A 536 12.58 8.56 -18.55
N VAL A 537 13.76 9.14 -18.53
CA VAL A 537 14.05 10.44 -19.17
C VAL A 537 14.90 10.30 -20.45
N THR A 538 15.32 9.08 -20.78
CA THR A 538 16.10 8.78 -21.98
C THR A 538 15.32 8.04 -23.05
N MET A 539 14.18 7.44 -22.76
CA MET A 539 13.25 6.82 -23.72
C MET A 539 12.59 7.91 -24.60
N ARG A 540 13.22 8.29 -25.72
CA ARG A 540 12.76 9.36 -26.61
C ARG A 540 11.98 8.84 -27.82
N ASP A 541 12.26 7.63 -28.26
CA ASP A 541 11.64 7.05 -29.45
C ASP A 541 10.32 6.36 -29.07
N VAL A 542 9.27 6.69 -29.80
CA VAL A 542 7.97 6.05 -29.64
C VAL A 542 8.09 4.58 -30.04
N THR A 543 7.84 3.67 -29.13
CA THR A 543 7.86 2.23 -29.42
C THR A 543 6.70 1.86 -30.34
N ARG A 544 5.51 2.39 -30.05
CA ARG A 544 4.30 2.26 -30.89
C ARG A 544 3.27 3.33 -30.58
N GLU A 545 2.36 3.57 -31.53
CA GLU A 545 1.11 4.27 -31.30
C GLU A 545 -0.01 3.25 -31.07
N ALA A 546 -0.89 3.52 -30.12
CA ALA A 546 -2.12 2.78 -29.91
C ALA A 546 -3.31 3.69 -30.24
N VAL A 547 -4.26 3.17 -30.99
CA VAL A 547 -5.46 3.91 -31.41
C VAL A 547 -6.68 3.05 -31.14
N LYS A 548 -7.66 3.60 -30.44
CA LYS A 548 -8.93 2.91 -30.20
C LYS A 548 -9.65 2.72 -31.55
N GLU A 549 -9.87 1.47 -31.93
CA GLU A 549 -10.68 1.16 -33.11
C GLU A 549 -12.10 1.66 -32.87
N LEU A 550 -12.57 2.52 -33.75
CA LEU A 550 -13.98 2.93 -33.77
C LEU A 550 -14.78 1.70 -34.23
N THR A 551 -15.44 1.03 -33.29
CA THR A 551 -16.44 0.02 -33.66
C THR A 551 -17.49 0.74 -34.54
N PRO A 552 -17.74 0.28 -35.78
CA PRO A 552 -18.78 0.86 -36.60
C PRO A 552 -20.09 0.80 -35.82
N ALA A 553 -20.79 1.97 -35.73
CA ALA A 553 -22.11 1.99 -35.12
C ALA A 553 -23.00 0.97 -35.85
N ALA A 554 -23.48 -0.05 -35.09
CA ALA A 554 -24.36 -1.09 -35.62
C ALA A 554 -25.74 -0.53 -36.01
#